data_a4fb2938abc21d9853305e6de9516c44
#
_entry.id   a4fb2938abc21d9853305e6de9516c44
#
_cell.length_a   1.000
_cell.length_b   1.000
_cell.length_c   1.000
_cell.angle_alpha   90.00
_cell.angle_beta   90.00
_cell.angle_gamma   90.00
#
_symmetry.space_group_name_H-M   'P 1'
#
loop_
_entity.id
_entity.type
_entity.pdbx_description
1 polymer ?
#
loop_
_entity_poly.entity_id
_entity_poly.type
_entity_poly.pdbx_seq_one_letter_code
_entity_poly.pdbx_strand_id
1 'polypeptide(L)'
;CINQKPIVHVGQKVKKGEVIADGFSTDKGELALGRNMLVAFMPWNGFNFEDAIIISERVVKEDIYTSIHIDEFEIQARDTKQGPEEITRDIPNQSEEALMNLDESGIIRVGARVAPGDVLVGRITPKGETQLSPEEKLLRAIFGEKAGDVRDSSLRMPPGVEGTIVEVRVFSRRGIPKDARTITIEEEEIARFEKDYGDEIRIIREEGEQRLRSMLVGKEATAKVVHPESGDALANK
;
A
#
# COMPACT_ATOMS: atom_id res chain seq x y z
N CYS A 1 3.81 10.14 -3.23
CA CYS A 1 3.31 10.90 -2.06
C CYS A 1 4.44 11.71 -1.45
N ILE A 2 4.19 12.97 -1.19
CA ILE A 2 5.13 13.85 -0.50
C ILE A 2 4.73 13.83 0.98
N ASN A 3 5.65 13.40 1.85
CA ASN A 3 5.45 13.46 3.29
C ASN A 3 6.48 14.43 3.86
N GLN A 4 6.02 15.52 4.44
CA GLN A 4 6.86 16.54 5.05
C GLN A 4 6.48 16.71 6.52
N LYS A 5 7.49 16.66 7.38
CA LYS A 5 7.32 16.83 8.82
C LYS A 5 7.68 18.26 9.22
N PRO A 6 6.74 19.03 9.82
CA PRO A 6 7.06 20.36 10.32
C PRO A 6 8.11 20.29 11.44
N ILE A 7 9.09 21.20 11.39
CA ILE A 7 10.13 21.36 12.42
C ILE A 7 9.94 22.62 13.26
N VAL A 8 8.92 23.40 12.94
CA VAL A 8 8.56 24.62 13.64
C VAL A 8 7.27 24.44 14.45
N HIS A 9 7.09 25.25 15.48
CA HIS A 9 5.91 25.21 16.35
C HIS A 9 5.00 26.40 16.11
N VAL A 10 3.71 26.25 16.42
CA VAL A 10 2.73 27.34 16.32
C VAL A 10 3.15 28.52 17.21
N GLY A 11 3.20 29.72 16.63
CA GLY A 11 3.66 30.94 17.34
C GLY A 11 5.16 31.24 17.23
N GLN A 12 5.95 30.34 16.66
CA GLN A 12 7.37 30.59 16.41
C GLN A 12 7.57 31.63 15.32
N LYS A 13 8.48 32.58 15.55
CA LYS A 13 8.88 33.56 14.53
C LYS A 13 9.88 32.93 13.58
N VAL A 14 9.58 32.95 12.30
CA VAL A 14 10.43 32.43 11.22
C VAL A 14 10.95 33.59 10.33
N LYS A 15 12.12 33.40 9.75
CA LYS A 15 12.75 34.32 8.84
C LYS A 15 12.59 33.87 7.39
N LYS A 16 12.73 34.78 6.44
CA LYS A 16 12.76 34.42 5.01
C LYS A 16 13.94 33.50 4.71
N GLY A 17 13.68 32.35 4.11
CA GLY A 17 14.68 31.33 3.78
C GLY A 17 14.96 30.31 4.89
N GLU A 18 14.30 30.41 6.04
CA GLU A 18 14.39 29.42 7.11
C GLU A 18 13.62 28.15 6.74
N VAL A 19 14.19 26.97 7.05
CA VAL A 19 13.55 25.68 6.81
C VAL A 19 12.46 25.47 7.86
N ILE A 20 11.23 25.23 7.41
CA ILE A 20 10.06 25.06 8.28
C ILE A 20 9.55 23.63 8.33
N ALA A 21 9.95 22.78 7.38
CA ALA A 21 9.59 21.38 7.34
C ALA A 21 10.71 20.56 6.70
N ASP A 22 10.88 19.34 7.17
CA ASP A 22 11.82 18.36 6.60
C ASP A 22 11.07 17.33 5.79
N GLY A 23 11.64 16.97 4.64
CA GLY A 23 11.15 15.88 3.78
C GLY A 23 11.76 14.53 4.12
N PHE A 24 11.73 13.62 3.15
CA PHE A 24 12.36 12.31 3.29
C PHE A 24 13.88 12.43 3.47
N SER A 25 14.44 11.64 4.37
CA SER A 25 15.88 11.57 4.63
C SER A 25 16.53 12.96 4.81
N THR A 26 15.81 13.89 5.43
CA THR A 26 16.30 15.23 5.76
C THR A 26 16.24 15.48 7.26
N ASP A 27 17.21 16.22 7.77
CA ASP A 27 17.24 16.74 9.14
C ASP A 27 17.66 18.22 9.11
N LYS A 28 16.77 19.10 9.55
CA LYS A 28 16.96 20.56 9.56
C LYS A 28 17.37 21.13 8.20
N GLY A 29 16.80 20.59 7.13
CA GLY A 29 17.06 20.99 5.76
C GLY A 29 18.31 20.40 5.12
N GLU A 30 19.05 19.56 5.81
CA GLU A 30 20.21 18.86 5.28
C GLU A 30 19.91 17.39 5.00
N LEU A 31 20.58 16.82 4.00
CA LEU A 31 20.43 15.42 3.63
C LEU A 31 20.95 14.51 4.76
N ALA A 32 20.09 13.62 5.27
CA ALA A 32 20.36 12.70 6.36
C ALA A 32 19.94 11.28 5.96
N LEU A 33 20.74 10.60 5.14
CA LEU A 33 20.48 9.24 4.66
C LEU A 33 20.74 8.14 5.69
N GLY A 34 21.29 8.49 6.86
CA GLY A 34 21.61 7.56 7.93
C GLY A 34 21.78 8.31 9.24
N ARG A 35 22.45 7.64 10.18
CA ARG A 35 22.74 8.19 11.49
C ARG A 35 24.21 8.09 11.81
N ASN A 36 24.75 9.11 12.48
CA ASN A 36 26.10 9.08 13.00
C ASN A 36 26.12 8.22 14.27
N MET A 37 27.07 7.29 14.33
CA MET A 37 27.25 6.39 15.45
C MET A 37 28.63 6.60 16.08
N LEU A 38 28.70 6.39 17.39
CA LEU A 38 29.99 6.34 18.08
C LEU A 38 30.65 4.99 17.80
N VAL A 39 31.84 4.98 17.24
CA VAL A 39 32.59 3.78 16.85
C VAL A 39 33.85 3.69 17.63
N ALA A 40 34.19 2.49 18.14
CA ALA A 40 35.47 2.17 18.72
C ALA A 40 36.25 1.23 17.79
N PHE A 41 37.48 1.60 17.43
CA PHE A 41 38.39 0.76 16.65
C PHE A 41 39.32 -0.01 17.60
N MET A 42 38.92 -1.22 17.93
CA MET A 42 39.69 -2.08 18.85
C MET A 42 39.30 -3.55 18.62
N PRO A 43 40.22 -4.50 18.87
CA PRO A 43 39.87 -5.91 18.92
C PRO A 43 38.99 -6.20 20.14
N TRP A 44 37.96 -7.04 19.96
CA TRP A 44 37.03 -7.41 21.01
C TRP A 44 36.83 -8.92 21.05
N ASN A 45 37.67 -9.61 21.86
CA ASN A 45 37.61 -11.06 22.08
C ASN A 45 37.49 -11.92 20.79
N GLY A 46 37.98 -11.43 19.66
CA GLY A 46 37.91 -12.11 18.37
C GLY A 46 36.55 -12.00 17.67
N PHE A 47 35.51 -11.41 18.27
CA PHE A 47 34.19 -11.30 17.67
C PHE A 47 34.12 -10.32 16.50
N ASN A 48 35.08 -9.45 16.33
CA ASN A 48 35.25 -8.54 15.21
C ASN A 48 36.40 -8.93 14.28
N PHE A 49 36.70 -10.23 14.15
CA PHE A 49 37.72 -10.76 13.27
C PHE A 49 37.34 -10.52 11.79
N GLU A 50 38.32 -10.11 11.00
CA GLU A 50 38.14 -9.71 9.58
C GLU A 50 37.14 -8.56 9.43
N ASP A 51 36.04 -8.78 8.67
CA ASP A 51 35.02 -7.79 8.36
C ASP A 51 33.84 -7.79 9.34
N ALA A 52 33.94 -8.58 10.42
CA ALA A 52 32.90 -8.66 11.43
C ALA A 52 32.81 -7.35 12.24
N ILE A 53 31.61 -6.86 12.45
CA ILE A 53 31.33 -5.66 13.24
C ILE A 53 30.42 -6.02 14.40
N ILE A 54 30.80 -5.63 15.62
CA ILE A 54 29.96 -5.75 16.79
C ILE A 54 29.09 -4.50 16.88
N ILE A 55 27.80 -4.67 16.99
CA ILE A 55 26.84 -3.58 17.16
C ILE A 55 26.25 -3.65 18.58
N SER A 56 25.91 -2.50 19.14
CA SER A 56 25.22 -2.46 20.43
C SER A 56 23.76 -2.88 20.28
N GLU A 57 23.20 -3.46 21.33
CA GLU A 57 21.75 -3.82 21.38
C GLU A 57 20.84 -2.62 21.11
N ARG A 58 21.28 -1.42 21.47
CA ARG A 58 20.57 -0.18 21.22
C ARG A 58 20.26 0.05 19.73
N VAL A 59 21.21 -0.30 18.84
CA VAL A 59 21.05 -0.13 17.39
C VAL A 59 19.87 -0.97 16.86
N VAL A 60 19.73 -2.19 17.40
CA VAL A 60 18.65 -3.11 17.05
C VAL A 60 17.34 -2.67 17.71
N LYS A 61 17.38 -2.32 18.99
CA LYS A 61 16.18 -1.95 19.77
C LYS A 61 15.53 -0.65 19.30
N GLU A 62 16.34 0.31 18.85
CA GLU A 62 15.86 1.61 18.35
C GLU A 62 15.71 1.63 16.82
N ASP A 63 15.88 0.51 16.13
CA ASP A 63 15.79 0.37 14.67
C ASP A 63 16.59 1.42 13.89
N ILE A 64 17.80 1.76 14.39
CA ILE A 64 18.59 2.89 13.87
C ILE A 64 18.99 2.69 12.40
N TYR A 65 19.35 1.45 12.04
CA TYR A 65 19.73 1.08 10.66
C TYR A 65 18.74 0.17 9.98
N THR A 66 17.53 0.10 10.49
CA THR A 66 16.45 -0.67 9.87
C THR A 66 15.95 0.03 8.63
N SER A 67 15.87 -0.67 7.53
CA SER A 67 15.29 -0.20 6.28
C SER A 67 14.08 -1.04 5.89
N ILE A 68 13.12 -0.41 5.24
CA ILE A 68 11.95 -1.06 4.67
C ILE A 68 12.08 -0.97 3.16
N HIS A 69 12.06 -2.12 2.50
CA HIS A 69 12.05 -2.24 1.05
C HIS A 69 10.67 -2.69 0.62
N ILE A 70 10.10 -2.01 -0.37
CA ILE A 70 8.79 -2.34 -0.94
C ILE A 70 9.02 -2.70 -2.39
N ASP A 71 8.76 -3.97 -2.73
CA ASP A 71 8.85 -4.49 -4.07
C ASP A 71 7.45 -4.61 -4.67
N GLU A 72 7.29 -4.22 -5.91
CA GLU A 72 6.02 -4.27 -6.64
C GLU A 72 6.08 -5.39 -7.68
N PHE A 73 5.08 -6.27 -7.64
CA PHE A 73 4.91 -7.36 -8.60
C PHE A 73 3.62 -7.16 -9.37
N GLU A 74 3.70 -7.16 -10.69
CA GLU A 74 2.57 -6.97 -11.58
C GLU A 74 2.33 -8.22 -12.42
N ILE A 75 1.05 -8.59 -12.58
CA ILE A 75 0.62 -9.63 -13.51
C ILE A 75 -0.61 -9.16 -14.27
N GLN A 76 -0.68 -9.53 -15.53
CA GLN A 76 -1.80 -9.18 -16.38
C GLN A 76 -2.37 -10.42 -17.05
N ALA A 77 -3.68 -10.61 -17.02
CA ALA A 77 -4.39 -11.56 -17.85
C ALA A 77 -4.57 -10.98 -19.26
N ARG A 78 -4.17 -11.73 -20.27
CA ARG A 78 -4.19 -11.32 -21.67
C ARG A 78 -5.03 -12.28 -22.51
N ASP A 79 -5.60 -11.76 -23.59
CA ASP A 79 -6.21 -12.61 -24.61
C ASP A 79 -5.12 -13.28 -25.46
N THR A 80 -5.10 -14.60 -25.46
CA THR A 80 -4.19 -15.39 -26.30
C THR A 80 -4.94 -15.98 -27.49
N LYS A 81 -4.22 -16.44 -28.52
CA LYS A 81 -4.81 -17.12 -29.68
C LYS A 81 -5.60 -18.38 -29.30
N GLN A 82 -5.37 -18.93 -28.12
CA GLN A 82 -5.95 -20.17 -27.61
C GLN A 82 -7.10 -19.95 -26.64
N GLY A 83 -7.34 -18.70 -26.28
CA GLY A 83 -8.35 -18.26 -25.34
C GLY A 83 -7.81 -17.21 -24.37
N PRO A 84 -8.67 -16.57 -23.58
CA PRO A 84 -8.25 -15.61 -22.58
C PRO A 84 -7.51 -16.31 -21.42
N GLU A 85 -6.49 -15.66 -20.90
CA GLU A 85 -5.90 -16.02 -19.61
C GLU A 85 -6.91 -15.65 -18.49
N GLU A 86 -6.94 -16.46 -17.45
CA GLU A 86 -7.85 -16.24 -16.32
C GLU A 86 -7.08 -16.19 -15.01
N ILE A 87 -7.42 -15.22 -14.16
CA ILE A 87 -6.94 -15.14 -12.79
C ILE A 87 -7.91 -15.93 -11.92
N THR A 88 -7.41 -17.00 -11.29
CA THR A 88 -8.23 -17.92 -10.52
C THR A 88 -7.42 -18.63 -9.45
N ARG A 89 -8.10 -19.08 -8.40
CA ARG A 89 -7.54 -19.96 -7.38
C ARG A 89 -7.42 -21.42 -7.85
N ASP A 90 -8.19 -21.80 -8.85
CA ASP A 90 -8.22 -23.18 -9.39
C ASP A 90 -7.00 -23.43 -10.30
N ILE A 91 -5.85 -23.65 -9.69
CA ILE A 91 -4.57 -23.85 -10.36
C ILE A 91 -4.28 -25.37 -10.41
N PRO A 92 -4.01 -25.94 -11.59
CA PRO A 92 -3.72 -27.37 -11.69
C PRO A 92 -2.44 -27.74 -10.94
N ASN A 93 -2.44 -28.91 -10.32
CA ASN A 93 -1.29 -29.53 -9.64
C ASN A 93 -0.74 -28.71 -8.44
N GLN A 94 -1.56 -27.94 -7.78
CA GLN A 94 -1.20 -27.23 -6.54
C GLN A 94 -1.90 -27.86 -5.35
N SER A 95 -1.22 -27.89 -4.20
CA SER A 95 -1.82 -28.33 -2.94
C SER A 95 -2.66 -27.22 -2.33
N GLU A 96 -3.66 -27.59 -1.54
CA GLU A 96 -4.47 -26.60 -0.81
C GLU A 96 -3.64 -25.74 0.16
N GLU A 97 -2.58 -26.28 0.71
CA GLU A 97 -1.65 -25.55 1.57
C GLU A 97 -0.95 -24.41 0.82
N ALA A 98 -0.53 -24.65 -0.43
CA ALA A 98 0.09 -23.64 -1.27
C ALA A 98 -0.90 -22.52 -1.70
N LEU A 99 -2.20 -22.81 -1.67
CA LEU A 99 -3.28 -21.90 -2.02
C LEU A 99 -3.97 -21.26 -0.81
N MET A 100 -3.53 -21.57 0.41
CA MET A 100 -4.18 -21.15 1.65
C MET A 100 -4.26 -19.63 1.79
N ASN A 101 -3.24 -18.91 1.34
CA ASN A 101 -3.15 -17.45 1.42
C ASN A 101 -3.85 -16.72 0.26
N LEU A 102 -4.36 -17.45 -0.73
CA LEU A 102 -5.14 -16.89 -1.83
C LEU A 102 -6.61 -16.74 -1.44
N ASP A 103 -7.23 -15.68 -1.91
CA ASP A 103 -8.68 -15.50 -1.84
C ASP A 103 -9.40 -16.33 -2.92
N GLU A 104 -10.72 -16.25 -2.98
CA GLU A 104 -11.54 -16.98 -3.95
C GLU A 104 -11.24 -16.58 -5.40
N SER A 105 -10.78 -15.35 -5.62
CA SER A 105 -10.38 -14.85 -6.95
C SER A 105 -8.95 -15.26 -7.35
N GLY A 106 -8.23 -15.98 -6.49
CA GLY A 106 -6.85 -16.39 -6.75
C GLY A 106 -5.79 -15.33 -6.48
N ILE A 107 -6.12 -14.32 -5.70
CA ILE A 107 -5.22 -13.22 -5.33
C ILE A 107 -4.83 -13.35 -3.86
N ILE A 108 -3.56 -13.09 -3.56
CA ILE A 108 -3.06 -13.21 -2.19
C ILE A 108 -3.68 -12.14 -1.28
N ARG A 109 -3.90 -12.50 0.00
CA ARG A 109 -4.49 -11.62 1.00
C ARG A 109 -3.45 -10.62 1.51
N VAL A 110 -3.89 -9.40 1.78
CA VAL A 110 -3.09 -8.39 2.48
C VAL A 110 -2.76 -8.89 3.89
N GLY A 111 -1.53 -8.70 4.34
CA GLY A 111 -1.02 -9.19 5.62
C GLY A 111 -0.47 -10.62 5.58
N ALA A 112 -0.59 -11.36 4.48
CA ALA A 112 -0.01 -12.68 4.34
C ALA A 112 1.51 -12.60 4.29
N ARG A 113 2.18 -13.48 5.04
CA ARG A 113 3.64 -13.67 4.94
C ARG A 113 3.92 -14.63 3.79
N VAL A 114 4.87 -14.27 2.94
CA VAL A 114 5.25 -15.01 1.74
C VAL A 114 6.72 -15.41 1.77
N ALA A 115 6.98 -16.59 1.26
CA ALA A 115 8.29 -17.18 1.10
C ALA A 115 8.61 -17.42 -0.40
N PRO A 116 9.89 -17.64 -0.75
CA PRO A 116 10.25 -17.94 -2.13
C PRO A 116 9.47 -19.12 -2.71
N GLY A 117 8.86 -18.92 -3.88
CA GLY A 117 8.05 -19.92 -4.56
C GLY A 117 6.55 -19.89 -4.27
N ASP A 118 6.12 -19.17 -3.22
CA ASP A 118 4.70 -19.01 -2.92
C ASP A 118 3.96 -18.31 -4.07
N VAL A 119 2.69 -18.69 -4.26
CA VAL A 119 1.83 -18.11 -5.27
C VAL A 119 1.29 -16.78 -4.78
N LEU A 120 1.59 -15.69 -5.50
CA LEU A 120 1.05 -14.35 -5.23
C LEU A 120 -0.28 -14.14 -5.95
N VAL A 121 -0.37 -14.54 -7.21
CA VAL A 121 -1.59 -14.47 -8.01
C VAL A 121 -1.67 -15.72 -8.88
N GLY A 122 -2.77 -16.45 -8.73
CA GLY A 122 -3.06 -17.61 -9.57
C GLY A 122 -3.50 -17.20 -10.95
N ARG A 123 -2.81 -17.65 -11.98
CA ARG A 123 -3.18 -17.42 -13.37
C ARG A 123 -3.05 -18.71 -14.16
N ILE A 124 -4.04 -19.00 -14.95
CA ILE A 124 -4.05 -20.12 -15.89
C ILE A 124 -4.08 -19.59 -17.32
N THR A 125 -3.35 -20.28 -18.20
CA THR A 125 -3.30 -19.99 -19.63
C THR A 125 -3.84 -21.19 -20.39
N PRO A 126 -4.81 -21.05 -21.30
CA PRO A 126 -5.29 -22.15 -22.12
C PRO A 126 -4.15 -22.77 -22.95
N LYS A 127 -4.07 -24.10 -22.97
CA LYS A 127 -3.19 -24.83 -23.89
C LYS A 127 -3.88 -24.94 -25.25
N GLY A 128 -3.11 -24.72 -26.31
CA GLY A 128 -3.61 -25.01 -27.67
C GLY A 128 -3.86 -26.49 -27.87
N GLU A 129 -4.67 -26.80 -28.86
CA GLU A 129 -4.92 -28.16 -29.34
C GLU A 129 -3.61 -28.84 -29.82
N THR A 130 -2.80 -29.28 -28.88
CA THR A 130 -1.77 -30.25 -29.13
C THR A 130 -2.40 -31.63 -28.99
N GLN A 131 -2.07 -32.56 -29.89
CA GLN A 131 -2.50 -33.96 -29.80
C GLN A 131 -2.21 -34.45 -28.36
N LEU A 132 -3.26 -34.67 -27.61
CA LEU A 132 -3.18 -35.19 -26.24
C LEU A 132 -2.46 -36.53 -26.24
N SER A 133 -1.44 -36.65 -25.39
CA SER A 133 -0.80 -37.97 -25.18
C SER A 133 -1.82 -38.96 -24.61
N PRO A 134 -1.63 -40.25 -24.79
CA PRO A 134 -2.53 -41.27 -24.22
C PRO A 134 -2.70 -41.14 -22.71
N GLU A 135 -1.67 -40.69 -22.01
CA GLU A 135 -1.66 -40.45 -20.57
C GLU A 135 -2.51 -39.22 -20.18
N GLU A 136 -2.44 -38.13 -20.96
CA GLU A 136 -3.28 -36.95 -20.76
C GLU A 136 -4.77 -37.28 -21.02
N LYS A 137 -5.07 -38.12 -22.01
CA LYS A 137 -6.45 -38.60 -22.23
C LYS A 137 -6.99 -39.41 -21.03
N LEU A 138 -6.13 -40.20 -20.39
CA LEU A 138 -6.48 -40.95 -19.20
C LEU A 138 -6.70 -40.05 -17.98
N LEU A 139 -5.84 -39.05 -17.79
CA LEU A 139 -5.99 -38.05 -16.73
C LEU A 139 -7.27 -37.21 -16.92
N ARG A 140 -7.63 -36.87 -18.14
CA ARG A 140 -8.89 -36.19 -18.48
C ARG A 140 -10.11 -37.04 -18.11
N ALA A 141 -10.04 -38.34 -18.34
CA ALA A 141 -11.14 -39.25 -17.99
C ALA A 141 -11.32 -39.43 -16.47
N ILE A 142 -10.25 -39.31 -15.68
CA ILE A 142 -10.25 -39.51 -14.24
C ILE A 142 -10.54 -38.23 -13.46
N PHE A 143 -9.96 -37.08 -13.87
CA PHE A 143 -9.99 -35.81 -13.14
C PHE A 143 -10.88 -34.71 -13.76
N GLY A 144 -11.57 -35.03 -14.86
CA GLY A 144 -12.43 -34.09 -15.58
C GLY A 144 -11.73 -33.20 -16.61
N GLU A 145 -12.52 -32.54 -17.46
CA GLU A 145 -12.01 -31.82 -18.65
C GLU A 145 -11.07 -30.64 -18.33
N LYS A 146 -11.18 -30.00 -17.18
CA LYS A 146 -10.40 -28.81 -16.87
C LYS A 146 -8.90 -29.04 -16.60
N ALA A 147 -8.50 -30.18 -16.09
CA ALA A 147 -7.13 -30.45 -15.66
C ALA A 147 -6.10 -30.58 -16.81
N GLY A 148 -6.55 -30.85 -18.06
CA GLY A 148 -5.68 -31.06 -19.21
C GLY A 148 -5.49 -29.85 -20.14
N ASP A 149 -6.40 -28.88 -20.07
CA ASP A 149 -6.49 -27.82 -21.10
C ASP A 149 -5.82 -26.50 -20.70
N VAL A 150 -5.35 -26.39 -19.47
CA VAL A 150 -4.74 -25.17 -18.96
C VAL A 150 -3.33 -25.40 -18.44
N ARG A 151 -2.51 -24.36 -18.51
CA ARG A 151 -1.15 -24.33 -17.96
C ARG A 151 -1.10 -23.33 -16.83
N ASP A 152 -0.46 -23.70 -15.72
CA ASP A 152 -0.11 -22.77 -14.65
C ASP A 152 0.87 -21.70 -15.15
N SER A 153 0.47 -20.46 -15.09
CA SER A 153 1.26 -19.27 -15.39
C SER A 153 1.18 -18.24 -14.27
N SER A 154 0.95 -18.72 -13.06
CA SER A 154 0.82 -17.91 -11.85
C SER A 154 2.03 -17.06 -11.55
N LEU A 155 1.81 -15.92 -10.94
CA LEU A 155 2.88 -15.10 -10.39
C LEU A 155 3.32 -15.71 -9.06
N ARG A 156 4.62 -15.99 -8.96
CA ARG A 156 5.21 -16.56 -7.75
C ARG A 156 6.26 -15.65 -7.19
N MET A 157 6.46 -15.77 -5.87
CA MET A 157 7.53 -15.06 -5.19
C MET A 157 8.89 -15.49 -5.72
N PRO A 158 9.77 -14.54 -6.14
CA PRO A 158 11.10 -14.86 -6.64
C PRO A 158 11.98 -15.55 -5.59
N PRO A 159 12.98 -16.32 -6.01
CA PRO A 159 13.93 -16.92 -5.08
C PRO A 159 14.71 -15.85 -4.31
N GLY A 160 14.92 -16.08 -3.02
CA GLY A 160 15.68 -15.19 -2.13
C GLY A 160 14.92 -13.97 -1.62
N VAL A 161 13.67 -13.79 -2.00
CA VAL A 161 12.82 -12.69 -1.50
C VAL A 161 11.73 -13.25 -0.60
N GLU A 162 11.62 -12.73 0.61
CA GLU A 162 10.55 -13.03 1.55
C GLU A 162 10.00 -11.73 2.15
N GLY A 163 8.74 -11.71 2.54
CA GLY A 163 8.14 -10.51 3.06
C GLY A 163 6.69 -10.67 3.49
N THR A 164 6.03 -9.55 3.68
CA THR A 164 4.60 -9.49 4.00
C THR A 164 3.90 -8.64 2.96
N ILE A 165 2.75 -9.09 2.49
CA ILE A 165 1.92 -8.35 1.53
C ILE A 165 1.34 -7.12 2.22
N VAL A 166 1.69 -5.95 1.72
CA VAL A 166 1.25 -4.65 2.28
C VAL A 166 -0.02 -4.17 1.59
N GLU A 167 -0.08 -4.31 0.27
CA GLU A 167 -1.18 -3.79 -0.54
C GLU A 167 -1.41 -4.69 -1.76
N VAL A 168 -2.66 -4.78 -2.19
CA VAL A 168 -3.08 -5.46 -3.42
C VAL A 168 -3.99 -4.53 -4.19
N ARG A 169 -3.71 -4.34 -5.46
CA ARG A 169 -4.54 -3.54 -6.38
C ARG A 169 -5.02 -4.40 -7.54
N VAL A 170 -6.29 -4.27 -7.86
CA VAL A 170 -6.91 -4.98 -8.99
C VAL A 170 -7.46 -3.94 -9.97
N PHE A 171 -7.08 -4.08 -11.23
CA PHE A 171 -7.53 -3.19 -12.30
C PHE A 171 -8.27 -3.99 -13.36
N SER A 172 -9.44 -3.53 -13.78
CA SER A 172 -10.18 -4.09 -14.90
C SER A 172 -10.24 -3.11 -16.07
N ARG A 173 -10.26 -3.66 -17.30
CA ARG A 173 -10.40 -2.85 -18.49
C ARG A 173 -11.85 -2.36 -18.65
N ARG A 174 -12.03 -1.16 -19.22
CA ARG A 174 -13.35 -0.64 -19.56
C ARG A 174 -14.09 -1.61 -20.49
N GLY A 175 -15.35 -1.91 -20.18
CA GLY A 175 -16.22 -2.76 -21.01
C GLY A 175 -16.17 -4.25 -20.68
N ILE A 176 -15.33 -4.67 -19.73
CA ILE A 176 -15.35 -6.04 -19.19
C ILE A 176 -16.21 -6.04 -17.92
N PRO A 177 -17.09 -7.03 -17.74
CA PRO A 177 -17.83 -7.19 -16.50
C PRO A 177 -16.85 -7.32 -15.32
N LYS A 178 -17.07 -6.50 -14.30
CA LYS A 178 -16.26 -6.57 -13.07
C LYS A 178 -16.71 -7.76 -12.25
N ASP A 179 -15.79 -8.49 -11.70
CA ASP A 179 -16.06 -9.53 -10.73
C ASP A 179 -16.44 -8.95 -9.35
N ALA A 180 -17.03 -9.76 -8.48
CA ALA A 180 -17.46 -9.33 -7.16
C ALA A 180 -16.31 -8.76 -6.32
N ARG A 181 -15.10 -9.31 -6.47
CA ARG A 181 -13.90 -8.87 -5.76
C ARG A 181 -13.46 -7.47 -6.19
N THR A 182 -13.44 -7.21 -7.49
CA THR A 182 -13.10 -5.88 -8.02
C THR A 182 -14.08 -4.82 -7.53
N ILE A 183 -15.38 -5.14 -7.50
CA ILE A 183 -16.41 -4.24 -6.98
C ILE A 183 -16.16 -3.92 -5.51
N THR A 184 -15.91 -4.93 -4.69
CA THR A 184 -15.63 -4.74 -3.24
C THR A 184 -14.41 -3.85 -3.02
N ILE A 185 -13.32 -4.07 -3.75
CA ILE A 185 -12.10 -3.25 -3.64
C ILE A 185 -12.38 -1.79 -4.03
N GLU A 186 -13.12 -1.57 -5.12
CA GLU A 186 -13.49 -0.21 -5.55
C GLU A 186 -14.39 0.50 -4.52
N GLU A 187 -15.36 -0.21 -3.94
CA GLU A 187 -16.24 0.34 -2.90
C GLU A 187 -15.45 0.71 -1.64
N GLU A 188 -14.51 -0.13 -1.22
CA GLU A 188 -13.62 0.17 -0.08
C GLU A 188 -12.72 1.38 -0.36
N GLU A 189 -12.17 1.51 -1.58
CA GLU A 189 -11.38 2.68 -1.98
C GLU A 189 -12.23 3.95 -2.00
N ILE A 190 -13.42 3.90 -2.59
CA ILE A 190 -14.35 5.03 -2.62
C ILE A 190 -14.70 5.47 -1.20
N ALA A 191 -15.08 4.56 -0.32
CA ALA A 191 -15.41 4.86 1.06
C ALA A 191 -14.24 5.51 1.82
N ARG A 192 -13.00 5.08 1.57
CA ARG A 192 -11.81 5.68 2.13
C ARG A 192 -11.60 7.11 1.65
N PHE A 193 -11.71 7.34 0.33
CA PHE A 193 -11.60 8.68 -0.24
C PHE A 193 -12.71 9.62 0.24
N GLU A 194 -13.95 9.16 0.32
CA GLU A 194 -15.08 9.95 0.84
C GLU A 194 -14.84 10.38 2.29
N LYS A 195 -14.31 9.48 3.11
CA LYS A 195 -13.94 9.80 4.49
C LYS A 195 -12.83 10.85 4.55
N ASP A 196 -11.75 10.66 3.78
CA ASP A 196 -10.60 11.58 3.75
C ASP A 196 -11.01 12.99 3.28
N TYR A 197 -11.83 13.08 2.22
CA TYR A 197 -12.40 14.35 1.76
C TYR A 197 -13.35 14.97 2.77
N GLY A 198 -14.18 14.15 3.42
CA GLY A 198 -15.07 14.60 4.48
C GLY A 198 -14.29 15.23 5.65
N ASP A 199 -13.22 14.59 6.07
CA ASP A 199 -12.33 15.11 7.12
C ASP A 199 -11.60 16.39 6.68
N GLU A 200 -11.12 16.46 5.45
CA GLU A 200 -10.47 17.67 4.92
C GLU A 200 -11.44 18.85 4.88
N ILE A 201 -12.66 18.65 4.37
CA ILE A 201 -13.70 19.69 4.34
C ILE A 201 -14.05 20.15 5.74
N ARG A 202 -14.18 19.23 6.70
CA ARG A 202 -14.46 19.54 8.10
C ARG A 202 -13.36 20.40 8.71
N ILE A 203 -12.09 20.02 8.53
CA ILE A 203 -10.93 20.77 9.05
C ILE A 203 -10.90 22.17 8.48
N ILE A 204 -11.04 22.33 7.17
CA ILE A 204 -11.04 23.65 6.50
C ILE A 204 -12.17 24.53 7.02
N ARG A 205 -13.36 23.95 7.21
CA ARG A 205 -14.54 24.67 7.76
C ARG A 205 -14.31 25.13 9.19
N GLU A 206 -13.86 24.21 10.05
CA GLU A 206 -13.58 24.50 11.46
C GLU A 206 -12.49 25.59 11.61
N GLU A 207 -11.44 25.52 10.81
CA GLU A 207 -10.38 26.53 10.81
C GLU A 207 -10.88 27.87 10.30
N GLY A 208 -11.69 27.87 9.25
CA GLY A 208 -12.35 29.07 8.72
C GLY A 208 -13.27 29.74 9.77
N GLU A 209 -14.08 28.93 10.44
CA GLU A 209 -14.97 29.41 11.53
C GLU A 209 -14.18 29.96 12.71
N GLN A 210 -13.12 29.28 13.13
CA GLN A 210 -12.25 29.79 14.22
C GLN A 210 -11.60 31.11 13.84
N ARG A 211 -11.13 31.25 12.61
CA ARG A 211 -10.54 32.48 12.11
C ARG A 211 -11.55 33.62 12.06
N LEU A 212 -12.77 33.36 11.57
CA LEU A 212 -13.86 34.33 11.59
C LEU A 212 -14.22 34.72 13.03
N ARG A 213 -14.35 33.76 13.93
CA ARG A 213 -14.61 34.01 15.35
C ARG A 213 -13.53 34.90 15.98
N SER A 214 -12.24 34.59 15.72
CA SER A 214 -11.14 35.38 16.26
C SER A 214 -11.09 36.84 15.73
N MET A 215 -11.61 37.06 14.52
CA MET A 215 -11.70 38.43 13.94
C MET A 215 -12.92 39.20 14.47
N LEU A 216 -14.00 38.53 14.85
CA LEU A 216 -15.26 39.16 15.25
C LEU A 216 -15.39 39.32 16.76
N VAL A 217 -14.87 38.40 17.56
CA VAL A 217 -14.96 38.47 19.03
C VAL A 217 -14.21 39.70 19.54
N GLY A 218 -14.89 40.49 20.35
CA GLY A 218 -14.36 41.76 20.91
C GLY A 218 -14.39 42.94 19.96
N LYS A 219 -15.05 42.81 18.80
CA LYS A 219 -15.33 43.96 17.91
C LYS A 219 -16.74 44.48 18.11
N GLU A 220 -16.92 45.77 18.03
CA GLU A 220 -18.23 46.40 18.02
C GLU A 220 -18.84 46.34 16.62
N ALA A 221 -20.11 45.95 16.52
CA ALA A 221 -20.83 45.97 15.25
C ALA A 221 -21.17 47.43 14.87
N THR A 222 -20.80 47.86 13.69
CA THR A 222 -21.09 49.21 13.17
C THR A 222 -22.54 49.32 12.66
N ALA A 223 -23.22 48.21 12.41
CA ALA A 223 -24.61 48.14 11.94
C ALA A 223 -25.31 46.96 12.60
N LYS A 224 -26.66 46.99 12.56
CA LYS A 224 -27.47 45.86 12.99
C LYS A 224 -27.23 44.63 12.09
N VAL A 225 -26.82 43.53 12.69
CA VAL A 225 -26.63 42.26 12.02
C VAL A 225 -27.92 41.44 12.14
N VAL A 226 -28.48 41.01 11.03
CA VAL A 226 -29.73 40.24 11.00
C VAL A 226 -29.51 38.86 10.34
N HIS A 227 -30.22 37.86 10.77
CA HIS A 227 -30.22 36.55 10.17
C HIS A 227 -30.81 36.63 8.75
N PRO A 228 -30.17 36.11 7.70
CA PRO A 228 -30.60 36.28 6.32
C PRO A 228 -31.97 35.67 6.01
N GLU A 229 -32.37 34.59 6.67
CA GLU A 229 -33.61 33.90 6.42
C GLU A 229 -34.75 34.30 7.36
N SER A 230 -34.47 34.47 8.68
CA SER A 230 -35.50 34.80 9.65
C SER A 230 -35.67 36.32 9.87
N GLY A 231 -34.71 37.14 9.47
CA GLY A 231 -34.73 38.59 9.70
C GLY A 231 -34.49 38.98 11.15
N ASP A 232 -34.25 38.03 12.06
CA ASP A 232 -34.00 38.32 13.47
C ASP A 232 -32.70 39.02 13.69
N ALA A 233 -32.68 39.92 14.70
CA ALA A 233 -31.44 40.62 15.04
C ALA A 233 -30.49 39.67 15.80
N LEU A 234 -29.31 39.41 15.20
CA LEU A 234 -28.23 38.62 15.79
C LEU A 234 -27.32 39.46 16.66
N ALA A 235 -27.12 40.74 16.32
CA ALA A 235 -26.40 41.69 17.14
C ALA A 235 -26.99 43.11 16.92
N ASN A 236 -27.11 43.88 18.02
CA ASN A 236 -27.47 45.27 17.99
C ASN A 236 -26.19 46.13 18.02
N LYS A 237 -26.30 47.30 17.46
CA LYS A 237 -25.23 48.32 17.48
C LYS A 237 -24.83 48.66 18.91
#